data_520af06f69baa40803056e0bca053579
#
_entry.id   520af06f69baa40803056e0bca053579
#
_cell.length_a   1.000
_cell.length_b   1.000
_cell.length_c   1.000
_cell.angle_alpha   90.00
_cell.angle_beta   90.00
_cell.angle_gamma   90.00
#
_symmetry.space_group_name_H-M   'P 1'
#
loop_
_entity.id
_entity.type
_entity.pdbx_description
1 polymer ?
#
loop_
_entity_poly.entity_id
_entity_poly.type
_entity_poly.pdbx_seq_one_letter_code
_entity_poly.pdbx_strand_id
1 'polypeptide(L)'
;NLLPATEDILKRYKNPDNDPRGDWQSVSANVQDGHAVPSQYYNIIAPNGKVHSPPNGRCWCYNKERMDNEISNNNIWFGKDGNGVPRIKKFLNGKSRGLTPETLWLGNIAGTNKSAKKHFLQMFPNEKVFDTPKPEELIKLILEIATNENDIVLDCYLGSGTTISTAHKMNRKYIGIEKGDHITDIVLER
;
A
#
# COMPACT_ATOMS: atom_id res chain seq x y z
N ASN A 1 -3.43 -7.64 4.22
CA ASN A 1 -2.44 -6.66 4.71
C ASN A 1 -2.27 -5.51 3.70
N LEU A 2 -1.73 -4.40 4.16
CA LEU A 2 -1.27 -3.30 3.30
C LEU A 2 0.19 -3.56 2.91
N LEU A 3 0.56 -3.21 1.66
CA LEU A 3 1.96 -3.25 1.23
C LEU A 3 2.78 -2.15 1.91
N PRO A 4 4.10 -2.31 2.10
CA PRO A 4 4.95 -1.27 2.63
C PRO A 4 4.85 0.03 1.81
N ALA A 5 4.92 1.18 2.48
CA ALA A 5 4.95 2.48 1.79
C ALA A 5 6.26 2.61 0.98
N THR A 6 6.14 3.00 -0.28
CA THR A 6 7.30 3.29 -1.13
C THR A 6 7.89 4.66 -0.79
N GLU A 7 9.17 4.87 -1.14
CA GLU A 7 9.83 6.19 -0.98
C GLU A 7 9.07 7.32 -1.66
N ASP A 8 8.46 7.06 -2.83
CA ASP A 8 7.69 8.07 -3.56
C ASP A 8 6.42 8.51 -2.84
N ILE A 9 5.85 7.64 -2.02
CA ILE A 9 4.72 7.98 -1.15
C ILE A 9 5.20 8.76 0.06
N LEU A 10 6.32 8.35 0.66
CA LEU A 10 6.90 9.06 1.79
C LEU A 10 7.32 10.48 1.42
N LYS A 11 7.82 10.73 0.21
CA LYS A 11 8.14 12.08 -0.31
C LYS A 11 6.93 13.03 -0.39
N ARG A 12 5.68 12.51 -0.35
CA ARG A 12 4.46 13.34 -0.33
C ARG A 12 4.17 13.95 1.03
N TYR A 13 4.80 13.41 2.08
CA TYR A 13 4.70 13.94 3.43
C TYR A 13 5.72 15.04 3.61
N LYS A 14 5.28 16.19 4.08
CA LYS A 14 6.09 17.40 4.31
C LYS A 14 5.53 18.14 5.51
N ASN A 15 6.32 19.02 6.09
CA ASN A 15 5.89 19.85 7.21
C ASN A 15 6.03 21.34 6.89
N PRO A 16 5.17 21.90 6.00
CA PRO A 16 5.30 23.28 5.53
C PRO A 16 4.94 24.34 6.56
N ASP A 17 4.31 23.97 7.67
CA ASP A 17 3.87 24.84 8.76
C ASP A 17 4.58 24.56 10.08
N ASN A 18 5.63 23.74 10.07
CA ASN A 18 6.39 23.35 11.25
C ASN A 18 5.50 22.77 12.37
N ASP A 19 4.51 21.95 12.00
CA ASP A 19 3.64 21.30 12.96
C ASP A 19 4.46 20.37 13.88
N PRO A 20 4.36 20.50 15.22
CA PRO A 20 5.18 19.70 16.15
C PRO A 20 4.91 18.20 16.08
N ARG A 21 3.80 17.78 15.47
CA ARG A 21 3.46 16.38 15.27
C ARG A 21 4.22 15.72 14.11
N GLY A 22 4.99 16.48 13.34
CA GLY A 22 5.83 16.00 12.26
C GLY A 22 5.21 16.13 10.87
N ASP A 23 5.74 15.36 9.91
CA ASP A 23 5.37 15.44 8.51
C ASP A 23 3.95 14.93 8.25
N TRP A 24 3.25 15.60 7.33
CA TRP A 24 1.89 15.27 6.96
C TRP A 24 1.64 15.44 5.45
N GLN A 25 0.64 14.74 4.95
CA GLN A 25 0.11 14.88 3.59
C GLN A 25 -1.24 15.57 3.62
N SER A 26 -1.48 16.54 2.72
CA SER A 26 -2.76 17.19 2.59
C SER A 26 -3.72 16.37 1.75
N VAL A 27 -4.92 16.12 2.25
CA VAL A 27 -6.01 15.50 1.50
C VAL A 27 -7.22 16.44 1.42
N SER A 28 -8.08 16.26 0.41
CA SER A 28 -9.28 17.08 0.25
C SER A 28 -10.19 16.97 1.47
N ALA A 29 -10.71 18.12 1.94
CA ALA A 29 -11.75 18.15 2.97
C ALA A 29 -13.16 18.02 2.41
N ASN A 30 -13.34 17.94 1.08
CA ASN A 30 -14.62 17.71 0.44
C ASN A 30 -14.63 16.35 -0.30
N VAL A 31 -15.82 15.76 -0.40
CA VAL A 31 -16.11 14.48 -1.04
C VAL A 31 -17.27 14.65 -2.02
N GLN A 32 -17.51 13.65 -2.88
CA GLN A 32 -18.71 13.62 -3.74
C GLN A 32 -19.98 13.54 -2.88
N ASP A 33 -21.04 14.19 -3.31
CA ASP A 33 -22.28 14.37 -2.55
C ASP A 33 -23.33 13.26 -2.71
N GLY A 34 -23.01 12.17 -3.42
CA GLY A 34 -23.96 11.09 -3.70
C GLY A 34 -24.67 10.47 -2.49
N HIS A 35 -24.11 10.62 -1.29
CA HIS A 35 -24.70 10.17 -0.01
C HIS A 35 -24.61 11.27 1.06
N ALA A 36 -24.56 12.53 0.64
CA ALA A 36 -24.42 13.66 1.54
C ALA A 36 -25.69 13.91 2.38
N VAL A 37 -25.47 14.38 3.59
CA VAL A 37 -26.56 14.85 4.49
C VAL A 37 -26.51 16.38 4.63
N PRO A 38 -27.64 17.05 4.95
CA PRO A 38 -27.70 18.52 5.03
C PRO A 38 -26.64 19.15 5.94
N SER A 39 -26.23 18.47 6.99
CA SER A 39 -25.17 18.94 7.93
C SER A 39 -23.77 19.03 7.35
N GLN A 40 -23.56 18.57 6.10
CA GLN A 40 -22.29 18.65 5.39
C GLN A 40 -22.20 19.83 4.41
N TYR A 41 -23.25 20.66 4.33
CA TYR A 41 -23.31 21.87 3.50
C TYR A 41 -23.32 23.11 4.38
N TYR A 42 -22.17 23.75 4.53
CA TYR A 42 -22.00 24.97 5.33
C TYR A 42 -20.77 25.74 4.84
N ASN A 43 -20.69 27.00 5.26
CA ASN A 43 -19.53 27.83 4.97
C ASN A 43 -18.45 27.65 6.04
N ILE A 44 -17.20 27.55 5.58
CA ILE A 44 -15.99 27.57 6.43
C ILE A 44 -15.32 28.91 6.25
N ILE A 45 -14.99 29.58 7.35
CA ILE A 45 -14.23 30.83 7.34
C ILE A 45 -12.77 30.47 7.57
N ALA A 46 -11.91 30.77 6.61
CA ALA A 46 -10.47 30.58 6.72
C ALA A 46 -9.85 31.62 7.68
N PRO A 47 -8.63 31.39 8.20
CA PRO A 47 -7.99 32.29 9.16
C PRO A 47 -7.85 33.76 8.71
N ASN A 48 -7.74 33.99 7.40
CA ASN A 48 -7.68 35.33 6.82
C ASN A 48 -9.07 35.95 6.51
N GLY A 49 -10.18 35.31 6.93
CA GLY A 49 -11.54 35.76 6.71
C GLY A 49 -12.19 35.30 5.40
N LYS A 50 -11.48 34.59 4.51
CA LYS A 50 -12.06 34.08 3.28
C LYS A 50 -13.08 32.99 3.55
N VAL A 51 -14.25 33.10 2.91
CA VAL A 51 -15.33 32.12 3.03
C VAL A 51 -15.22 31.05 1.95
N HIS A 52 -15.30 29.80 2.36
CA HIS A 52 -15.30 28.63 1.48
C HIS A 52 -16.59 27.84 1.62
N SER A 53 -17.27 27.59 0.52
CA SER A 53 -18.43 26.68 0.41
C SER A 53 -18.00 25.40 -0.31
N PRO A 54 -18.71 24.29 -0.13
CA PRO A 54 -18.47 23.10 -0.93
C PRO A 54 -18.70 23.42 -2.41
N PRO A 55 -17.83 22.94 -3.33
CA PRO A 55 -18.08 23.05 -4.77
C PRO A 55 -19.37 22.32 -5.18
N ASN A 56 -19.94 22.67 -6.34
CA ASN A 56 -21.10 21.97 -6.91
C ASN A 56 -20.82 20.47 -7.04
N GLY A 57 -21.77 19.63 -6.67
CA GLY A 57 -21.64 18.16 -6.67
C GLY A 57 -20.73 17.62 -5.55
N ARG A 58 -20.40 18.45 -4.55
CA ARG A 58 -19.56 18.06 -3.42
C ARG A 58 -20.10 18.57 -2.09
N CYS A 59 -19.74 17.89 -1.02
CA CYS A 59 -20.02 18.29 0.36
C CYS A 59 -18.75 18.21 1.20
N TRP A 60 -18.74 18.80 2.39
CA TRP A 60 -17.64 18.60 3.33
C TRP A 60 -17.66 17.17 3.87
N CYS A 61 -16.49 16.58 4.09
CA CYS A 61 -16.37 15.21 4.62
C CYS A 61 -16.80 15.07 6.09
N TYR A 62 -16.92 16.18 6.82
CA TYR A 62 -17.37 16.25 8.21
C TYR A 62 -18.60 17.15 8.31
N ASN A 63 -19.42 16.94 9.38
CA ASN A 63 -20.41 17.94 9.80
C ASN A 63 -19.70 19.17 10.38
N LYS A 64 -20.45 20.25 10.59
CA LYS A 64 -19.88 21.53 11.04
C LYS A 64 -19.13 21.42 12.38
N GLU A 65 -19.75 20.80 13.38
CA GLU A 65 -19.17 20.63 14.71
C GLU A 65 -17.82 19.92 14.66
N ARG A 66 -17.74 18.79 13.94
CA ARG A 66 -16.49 18.06 13.77
C ARG A 66 -15.45 18.88 13.00
N MET A 67 -15.87 19.61 11.97
CA MET A 67 -14.95 20.45 11.19
C MET A 67 -14.35 21.56 12.06
N ASP A 68 -15.16 22.22 12.88
CA ASP A 68 -14.72 23.27 13.79
C ASP A 68 -13.72 22.72 14.83
N ASN A 69 -13.96 21.49 15.32
CA ASN A 69 -13.03 20.80 16.21
C ASN A 69 -11.70 20.44 15.48
N GLU A 70 -11.78 19.95 14.25
CA GLU A 70 -10.59 19.67 13.45
C GLU A 70 -9.77 20.93 13.14
N ILE A 71 -10.43 22.07 12.91
CA ILE A 71 -9.78 23.37 12.73
C ILE A 71 -9.09 23.80 14.04
N SER A 72 -9.78 23.73 15.18
CA SER A 72 -9.24 24.08 16.50
C SER A 72 -8.02 23.25 16.90
N ASN A 73 -8.00 21.97 16.47
CA ASN A 73 -6.88 21.05 16.70
C ASN A 73 -5.76 21.16 15.64
N ASN A 74 -5.78 22.18 14.79
CA ASN A 74 -4.82 22.39 13.71
C ASN A 74 -4.72 21.19 12.73
N ASN A 75 -5.82 20.47 12.51
CA ASN A 75 -5.89 19.36 11.57
C ASN A 75 -6.33 19.78 10.16
N ILE A 76 -6.73 21.03 9.98
CA ILE A 76 -7.11 21.60 8.70
C ILE A 76 -6.08 22.63 8.24
N TRP A 77 -5.63 22.46 7.02
CA TRP A 77 -4.66 23.33 6.35
C TRP A 77 -5.35 24.25 5.35
N PHE A 78 -5.11 25.55 5.45
CA PHE A 78 -5.66 26.59 4.58
C PHE A 78 -4.60 27.21 3.64
N GLY A 79 -3.50 26.51 3.37
CA GLY A 79 -2.40 27.04 2.60
C GLY A 79 -1.47 27.92 3.47
N LYS A 80 -0.31 28.30 2.89
CA LYS A 80 0.67 29.13 3.62
C LYS A 80 0.12 30.49 4.03
N ASP A 81 -0.75 31.07 3.18
CA ASP A 81 -1.33 32.39 3.39
C ASP A 81 -2.66 32.34 4.18
N GLY A 82 -3.08 31.18 4.64
CA GLY A 82 -4.29 30.98 5.41
C GLY A 82 -5.59 31.25 4.66
N ASN A 83 -5.58 31.27 3.30
CA ASN A 83 -6.75 31.59 2.46
C ASN A 83 -7.16 30.48 1.50
N GLY A 84 -6.42 29.37 1.49
CA GLY A 84 -6.65 28.24 0.61
C GLY A 84 -7.92 27.45 0.97
N VAL A 85 -8.38 26.64 0.02
CA VAL A 85 -9.47 25.69 0.26
C VAL A 85 -9.06 24.74 1.38
N PRO A 86 -9.93 24.48 2.38
CA PRO A 86 -9.59 23.62 3.50
C PRO A 86 -9.18 22.22 3.05
N ARG A 87 -8.07 21.75 3.62
CA ARG A 87 -7.51 20.41 3.38
C ARG A 87 -7.16 19.76 4.72
N ILE A 88 -7.40 18.47 4.83
CA ILE A 88 -7.12 17.71 6.06
C ILE A 88 -5.65 17.33 6.08
N LYS A 89 -4.96 17.56 7.20
CA LYS A 89 -3.62 17.04 7.47
C LYS A 89 -3.69 15.55 7.83
N LYS A 90 -2.96 14.71 7.13
CA LYS A 90 -2.78 13.28 7.45
C LYS A 90 -1.33 13.06 7.83
N PHE A 91 -1.07 12.93 9.12
CA PHE A 91 0.29 12.77 9.67
C PHE A 91 0.84 11.37 9.39
N LEU A 92 2.15 11.30 9.25
CA LEU A 92 2.88 10.04 9.06
C LEU A 92 2.98 9.21 10.36
N ASN A 93 2.88 9.82 11.53
CA ASN A 93 2.77 9.27 12.91
C ASN A 93 3.47 7.91 13.16
N GLY A 94 4.69 7.72 12.67
CA GLY A 94 5.48 6.51 12.92
C GLY A 94 4.88 5.19 12.40
N LYS A 95 3.64 5.19 11.94
CA LYS A 95 3.02 4.10 11.20
C LYS A 95 3.15 4.41 9.73
N SER A 96 4.09 3.75 9.05
CA SER A 96 4.05 3.74 7.58
C SER A 96 2.65 3.27 7.19
N ARG A 97 1.81 4.20 6.70
CA ARG A 97 0.53 3.79 6.11
C ARG A 97 0.88 2.93 4.91
N GLY A 98 0.62 1.64 5.03
CA GLY A 98 0.80 0.73 3.92
C GLY A 98 -0.08 1.13 2.74
N LEU A 99 0.33 0.69 1.57
CA LEU A 99 -0.41 0.85 0.33
C LEU A 99 -1.50 -0.19 0.22
N THR A 100 -2.69 0.22 -0.18
CA THR A 100 -3.68 -0.73 -0.68
C THR A 100 -3.09 -1.42 -1.92
N PRO A 101 -3.04 -2.76 -1.95
CA PRO A 101 -2.56 -3.48 -3.13
C PRO A 101 -3.37 -3.12 -4.37
N GLU A 102 -2.69 -2.94 -5.50
CA GLU A 102 -3.36 -2.82 -6.79
C GLU A 102 -3.99 -4.14 -7.19
N THR A 103 -5.06 -4.09 -7.97
CA THR A 103 -5.76 -5.30 -8.47
C THR A 103 -5.11 -5.85 -9.74
N LEU A 104 -4.29 -5.08 -10.43
CA LEU A 104 -3.56 -5.46 -11.63
C LEU A 104 -2.05 -5.44 -11.36
N TRP A 105 -1.41 -6.59 -11.43
CA TRP A 105 0.03 -6.74 -11.25
C TRP A 105 0.72 -6.96 -12.58
N LEU A 106 1.41 -5.93 -13.04
CA LEU A 106 2.16 -5.96 -14.29
C LEU A 106 3.49 -6.72 -14.14
N GLY A 107 4.03 -7.23 -15.24
CA GLY A 107 5.24 -8.05 -15.25
C GLY A 107 6.51 -7.35 -14.74
N ASN A 108 6.54 -6.02 -14.73
CA ASN A 108 7.63 -5.24 -14.12
C ASN A 108 7.59 -5.23 -12.58
N ILE A 109 6.45 -5.58 -11.99
CA ILE A 109 6.25 -5.67 -10.53
C ILE A 109 6.24 -7.12 -10.07
N ALA A 110 5.42 -7.95 -10.72
CA ALA A 110 5.20 -9.35 -10.34
C ALA A 110 6.13 -10.35 -11.06
N GLY A 111 7.06 -9.88 -11.88
CA GLY A 111 7.87 -10.75 -12.73
C GLY A 111 7.09 -11.37 -13.89
N THR A 112 7.76 -12.19 -14.68
CA THR A 112 7.21 -12.92 -15.81
C THR A 112 7.72 -14.35 -15.83
N ASN A 113 7.08 -15.25 -16.58
CA ASN A 113 7.59 -16.62 -16.76
C ASN A 113 8.99 -16.61 -17.37
N LYS A 114 9.32 -15.60 -18.22
CA LYS A 114 10.66 -15.45 -18.80
C LYS A 114 11.71 -15.08 -17.74
N SER A 115 11.38 -14.14 -16.85
CA SER A 115 12.28 -13.77 -15.74
C SER A 115 12.46 -14.93 -14.78
N ALA A 116 11.40 -15.66 -14.47
CA ALA A 116 11.45 -16.85 -13.62
C ALA A 116 12.34 -17.96 -14.19
N LYS A 117 12.23 -18.26 -15.49
CA LYS A 117 13.12 -19.22 -16.17
C LYS A 117 14.59 -18.78 -16.14
N LYS A 118 14.84 -17.48 -16.39
CA LYS A 118 16.19 -16.94 -16.31
C LYS A 118 16.78 -17.08 -14.91
N HIS A 119 16.01 -16.77 -13.88
CA HIS A 119 16.42 -16.90 -12.49
C HIS A 119 16.68 -18.38 -12.12
N PHE A 120 15.81 -19.28 -12.57
CA PHE A 120 16.00 -20.72 -12.37
C PHE A 120 17.32 -21.21 -12.97
N LEU A 121 17.65 -20.86 -14.22
CA LEU A 121 18.90 -21.21 -14.88
C LEU A 121 20.15 -20.60 -14.22
N GLN A 122 20.02 -19.47 -13.56
CA GLN A 122 21.12 -18.89 -12.77
C GLN A 122 21.43 -19.71 -11.51
N MET A 123 20.40 -20.26 -10.87
CA MET A 123 20.57 -21.12 -9.69
C MET A 123 21.03 -22.55 -10.08
N PHE A 124 20.49 -23.07 -11.18
CA PHE A 124 20.70 -24.44 -11.63
C PHE A 124 21.19 -24.48 -13.10
N PRO A 125 22.42 -24.05 -13.39
CA PRO A 125 22.88 -23.85 -14.76
C PRO A 125 23.03 -25.16 -15.56
N ASN A 126 23.14 -26.30 -14.88
CA ASN A 126 23.31 -27.62 -15.50
C ASN A 126 22.04 -28.48 -15.47
N GLU A 127 20.99 -27.98 -14.88
CA GLU A 127 19.76 -28.74 -14.72
C GLU A 127 18.76 -28.49 -15.87
N LYS A 128 17.93 -29.49 -16.14
CA LYS A 128 16.81 -29.33 -17.06
C LYS A 128 15.84 -28.30 -16.50
N VAL A 129 15.61 -27.24 -17.25
CA VAL A 129 14.71 -26.14 -16.84
C VAL A 129 13.34 -26.71 -16.51
N PHE A 130 12.84 -26.38 -15.32
CA PHE A 130 11.43 -26.61 -14.99
C PHE A 130 10.55 -25.82 -15.96
N ASP A 131 9.55 -26.45 -16.57
CA ASP A 131 8.82 -25.87 -17.70
C ASP A 131 8.15 -24.51 -17.40
N THR A 132 7.57 -24.36 -16.21
CA THR A 132 6.80 -23.16 -15.84
C THR A 132 7.07 -22.70 -14.40
N PRO A 133 8.33 -22.33 -14.04
CA PRO A 133 8.57 -21.80 -12.72
C PRO A 133 7.81 -20.48 -12.57
N LYS A 134 7.28 -20.21 -11.37
CA LYS A 134 6.65 -18.92 -11.09
C LYS A 134 7.70 -17.90 -10.64
N PRO A 135 7.53 -16.61 -10.96
CA PRO A 135 8.42 -15.56 -10.46
C PRO A 135 8.34 -15.46 -8.93
N GLU A 136 9.47 -15.30 -8.27
CA GLU A 136 9.49 -15.07 -6.82
C GLU A 136 8.83 -13.74 -6.46
N GLU A 137 8.92 -12.72 -7.31
CA GLU A 137 8.28 -11.43 -7.16
C GLU A 137 6.76 -11.56 -7.02
N LEU A 138 6.12 -12.42 -7.81
CA LEU A 138 4.69 -12.70 -7.72
C LEU A 138 4.33 -13.33 -6.36
N ILE A 139 5.06 -14.36 -5.98
CA ILE A 139 4.81 -15.06 -4.71
C ILE A 139 5.07 -14.13 -3.53
N LYS A 140 6.11 -13.31 -3.60
CA LYS A 140 6.40 -12.29 -2.58
C LYS A 140 5.22 -11.35 -2.37
N LEU A 141 4.64 -10.78 -3.43
CA LEU A 141 3.45 -9.92 -3.34
C LEU A 141 2.27 -10.64 -2.70
N ILE A 142 2.01 -11.89 -3.08
CA ILE A 142 0.94 -12.70 -2.50
C ILE A 142 1.17 -12.87 -0.99
N LEU A 143 2.37 -13.24 -0.58
CA LEU A 143 2.69 -13.49 0.82
C LEU A 143 2.69 -12.21 1.66
N GLU A 144 3.14 -11.08 1.12
CA GLU A 144 3.05 -9.76 1.79
C GLU A 144 1.61 -9.36 2.09
N ILE A 145 0.69 -9.62 1.17
CA ILE A 145 -0.73 -9.28 1.32
C ILE A 145 -1.45 -10.26 2.25
N ALA A 146 -1.16 -11.56 2.12
CA ALA A 146 -1.96 -12.61 2.73
C ALA A 146 -1.43 -13.10 4.09
N THR A 147 -0.16 -12.85 4.42
CA THR A 147 0.51 -13.42 5.58
C THR A 147 1.34 -12.41 6.36
N ASN A 148 1.67 -12.77 7.60
CA ASN A 148 2.66 -12.09 8.44
C ASN A 148 3.89 -13.00 8.66
N GLU A 149 4.95 -12.47 9.26
CA GLU A 149 6.10 -13.28 9.68
C GLU A 149 5.64 -14.40 10.64
N ASN A 150 6.26 -15.58 10.49
CA ASN A 150 5.95 -16.81 11.22
C ASN A 150 4.62 -17.49 10.89
N ASP A 151 3.78 -16.94 10.01
CA ASP A 151 2.61 -17.65 9.50
C ASP A 151 3.03 -18.88 8.69
N ILE A 152 2.10 -19.85 8.58
CA ILE A 152 2.33 -21.10 7.81
C ILE A 152 1.76 -20.94 6.41
N VAL A 153 2.60 -21.19 5.42
CA VAL A 153 2.27 -21.21 3.99
C VAL A 153 2.19 -22.65 3.51
N LEU A 154 1.08 -23.06 2.94
CA LEU A 154 0.89 -24.37 2.36
C LEU A 154 0.79 -24.26 0.84
N ASP A 155 1.59 -25.05 0.10
CA ASP A 155 1.47 -25.25 -1.34
C ASP A 155 1.37 -26.75 -1.66
N CYS A 156 0.18 -27.17 -2.07
CA CYS A 156 -0.11 -28.58 -2.38
C CYS A 156 0.31 -29.01 -3.79
N TYR A 157 0.78 -28.06 -4.62
CA TYR A 157 1.22 -28.28 -6.00
C TYR A 157 2.52 -27.52 -6.24
N LEU A 158 3.53 -27.86 -5.44
CA LEU A 158 4.73 -27.08 -5.22
C LEU A 158 5.55 -26.79 -6.48
N GLY A 159 5.57 -27.74 -7.44
CA GLY A 159 6.32 -27.60 -8.69
C GLY A 159 7.80 -27.35 -8.46
N SER A 160 8.29 -26.23 -8.94
CA SER A 160 9.72 -25.86 -8.81
C SER A 160 10.12 -25.31 -7.43
N GLY A 161 9.27 -25.33 -6.43
CA GLY A 161 9.58 -24.87 -5.08
C GLY A 161 9.57 -23.35 -4.87
N THR A 162 9.07 -22.56 -5.82
CA THR A 162 9.09 -21.09 -5.72
C THR A 162 8.39 -20.60 -4.45
N THR A 163 7.23 -21.17 -4.10
CA THR A 163 6.44 -20.75 -2.96
C THR A 163 7.21 -20.93 -1.64
N ILE A 164 7.77 -22.10 -1.41
CA ILE A 164 8.50 -22.36 -0.15
C ILE A 164 9.80 -21.60 -0.07
N SER A 165 10.53 -21.46 -1.19
CA SER A 165 11.76 -20.65 -1.26
C SER A 165 11.46 -19.18 -0.91
N THR A 166 10.38 -18.63 -1.47
CA THR A 166 9.95 -17.24 -1.15
C THR A 166 9.48 -17.11 0.29
N ALA A 167 8.68 -18.07 0.78
CA ALA A 167 8.21 -18.08 2.16
C ALA A 167 9.37 -18.14 3.16
N HIS A 168 10.40 -18.98 2.90
CA HIS A 168 11.62 -19.04 3.69
C HIS A 168 12.35 -17.70 3.75
N LYS A 169 12.61 -17.08 2.59
CA LYS A 169 13.27 -15.77 2.48
C LYS A 169 12.52 -14.65 3.20
N MET A 170 11.23 -14.83 3.40
CA MET A 170 10.34 -13.86 4.06
C MET A 170 10.03 -14.21 5.53
N ASN A 171 10.75 -15.14 6.14
CA ASN A 171 10.53 -15.61 7.53
C ASN A 171 9.12 -16.17 7.77
N ARG A 172 8.55 -16.88 6.79
CA ARG A 172 7.32 -17.67 6.96
C ARG A 172 7.68 -19.14 7.13
N LYS A 173 6.89 -19.85 7.92
CA LYS A 173 6.92 -21.32 7.94
C LYS A 173 6.24 -21.84 6.69
N TYR A 174 6.61 -23.02 6.22
CA TYR A 174 6.04 -23.56 4.99
C TYR A 174 5.88 -25.07 5.03
N ILE A 175 4.91 -25.53 4.25
CA ILE A 175 4.67 -26.94 3.95
C ILE A 175 4.45 -27.00 2.43
N GLY A 176 5.28 -27.77 1.74
CA GLY A 176 5.18 -28.00 0.30
C GLY A 176 4.89 -29.47 0.01
N ILE A 177 3.99 -29.75 -0.93
CA ILE A 177 3.67 -31.11 -1.39
C ILE A 177 3.91 -31.17 -2.90
N GLU A 178 4.77 -32.11 -3.31
CA GLU A 178 5.06 -32.38 -4.70
C GLU A 178 5.14 -33.89 -4.94
N LYS A 179 4.62 -34.35 -6.06
CA LYS A 179 4.62 -35.78 -6.44
C LYS A 179 5.82 -36.13 -7.30
N GLY A 180 6.40 -35.17 -8.01
CA GLY A 180 7.47 -35.41 -8.99
C GLY A 180 8.82 -35.68 -8.33
N ASP A 181 9.64 -36.50 -8.97
CA ASP A 181 10.99 -36.88 -8.48
C ASP A 181 11.95 -35.70 -8.39
N HIS A 182 11.64 -34.58 -9.07
CA HIS A 182 12.43 -33.34 -9.02
C HIS A 182 12.42 -32.64 -7.65
N ILE A 183 11.64 -33.15 -6.70
CA ILE A 183 11.62 -32.62 -5.32
C ILE A 183 13.00 -32.71 -4.66
N THR A 184 13.74 -33.81 -4.90
CA THR A 184 15.08 -34.03 -4.34
C THR A 184 16.14 -33.15 -4.98
N ASP A 185 16.11 -33.03 -6.29
CA ASP A 185 17.22 -32.45 -7.07
C ASP A 185 17.06 -30.94 -7.29
N ILE A 186 15.80 -30.45 -7.22
CA ILE A 186 15.50 -29.04 -7.49
C ILE A 186 14.96 -28.35 -6.26
N VAL A 187 13.91 -28.91 -5.62
CA VAL A 187 13.18 -28.21 -4.58
C VAL A 187 13.96 -28.10 -3.28
N LEU A 188 14.67 -29.16 -2.88
CA LEU A 188 15.49 -29.17 -1.66
C LEU A 188 16.77 -28.33 -1.79
N GLU A 189 17.26 -28.17 -3.02
CA GLU A 189 18.47 -27.38 -3.32
C GLU A 189 18.16 -25.87 -3.54
N ARG A 190 16.89 -25.51 -3.72
CA ARG A 190 16.44 -24.14 -3.95
C ARG A 190 16.35 -23.33 -2.65
#